data_043fcb52e015b6052c70949aef1f6be7
#
_entry.id   043fcb52e015b6052c70949aef1f6be7
#
_cell.length_a   1.000
_cell.length_b   1.000
_cell.length_c   1.000
_cell.angle_alpha   90.00
_cell.angle_beta   90.00
_cell.angle_gamma   90.00
#
_symmetry.space_group_name_H-M   'P 1'
#
loop_
_entity.id
_entity.type
_entity.pdbx_description
1 polymer ?
#
loop_
_entity_poly.entity_id
_entity_poly.type
_entity_poly.pdbx_seq_one_letter_code
_entity_poly.pdbx_strand_id
1 'polypeptide(L)'
;MQRRHLLAGAVASIALGRTRRGLTQIVAGRLNPAWPPALVMGTASPGGTYAVYGPVRGGLVARATGVSFAYRATEGPNENILLLDRDAIQLGMTTMGVARQAWEGSGEWTHGARLRSFRALFPMYETPFHGLALARSGIARMRDLRGRVVGIGPEGGTAGTYVPMMLPLLGIDGVRFRFGTMEDQLHELQAGRLDATVLAAGAPIPAYLAAERNAACRLLGFTPTEIARLAATLPELSRTVLPRGIYPGLEADLPTVGMFNFAICGPDLPDDLVYTAVRVVMGDPQAMRQAGPPASETVIANVRRDGFLPFHPGAARYYRERGLRLAPDLVG
;
A
#
# COMPACT_ATOMS: atom_id res chain seq x y z
N MET A 1 80.85 3.64 39.83
CA MET A 1 81.15 5.07 39.88
C MET A 1 80.38 5.84 38.88
N GLN A 2 79.38 6.63 39.38
CA GLN A 2 79.07 8.02 38.98
C GLN A 2 78.98 8.32 37.48
N ARG A 3 78.00 9.00 36.92
CA ARG A 3 77.25 10.22 37.37
C ARG A 3 75.96 10.38 36.59
N ARG A 4 74.96 10.92 37.28
CA ARG A 4 73.75 11.50 36.77
C ARG A 4 74.01 12.71 35.86
N HIS A 5 73.21 12.83 34.76
CA HIS A 5 72.87 14.14 34.21
C HIS A 5 71.42 14.19 33.85
N LEU A 6 70.67 15.03 34.52
CA LEU A 6 69.33 15.50 34.23
C LEU A 6 69.40 16.42 33.01
N LEU A 7 68.51 16.20 32.05
CA LEU A 7 68.11 17.22 31.08
C LEU A 7 66.56 17.28 31.02
N ALA A 8 66.11 18.46 31.42
CA ALA A 8 64.72 18.85 31.33
C ALA A 8 64.38 19.10 29.87
N GLY A 9 63.33 18.44 29.38
CA GLY A 9 62.73 18.65 28.05
C GLY A 9 61.24 19.02 28.18
N ALA A 10 60.95 20.20 27.69
CA ALA A 10 59.59 20.82 27.74
C ALA A 10 58.50 19.95 27.11
N VAL A 11 57.44 19.74 27.85
CA VAL A 11 56.21 19.10 27.33
C VAL A 11 55.37 20.17 26.65
N ALA A 12 55.35 20.14 25.34
CA ALA A 12 54.40 20.91 24.55
C ALA A 12 53.04 20.22 24.59
N SER A 13 52.09 20.81 25.32
CA SER A 13 50.69 20.35 25.36
C SER A 13 50.00 20.69 24.04
N ILE A 14 49.83 19.71 23.18
CA ILE A 14 48.94 19.83 22.01
C ILE A 14 47.50 19.62 22.49
N ALA A 15 46.75 20.70 22.56
CA ALA A 15 45.31 20.67 22.79
C ALA A 15 44.58 20.06 21.57
N LEU A 16 44.26 18.76 21.62
CA LEU A 16 43.34 18.15 20.66
C LEU A 16 41.93 18.68 20.93
N GLY A 17 41.49 19.60 20.10
CA GLY A 17 40.12 20.02 20.02
C GLY A 17 39.21 18.83 19.68
N ARG A 18 38.54 18.26 20.70
CA ARG A 18 37.46 17.32 20.53
C ARG A 18 36.25 18.06 19.96
N THR A 19 36.10 18.04 18.65
CA THR A 19 34.80 18.30 18.00
C THR A 19 33.84 17.23 18.48
N ARG A 20 33.02 17.57 19.48
CA ARG A 20 31.85 16.83 19.83
C ARG A 20 30.88 16.89 18.63
N ARG A 21 30.98 15.92 17.72
CA ARG A 21 29.82 15.58 16.87
C ARG A 21 28.70 15.18 17.81
N GLY A 22 27.70 16.03 17.88
CA GLY A 22 26.47 15.72 18.60
C GLY A 22 25.84 14.47 17.99
N LEU A 23 26.06 13.34 18.62
CA LEU A 23 25.17 12.19 18.50
C LEU A 23 23.85 12.67 19.08
N THR A 24 22.92 13.06 18.22
CA THR A 24 21.52 13.23 18.60
C THR A 24 21.07 11.85 19.09
N GLN A 25 21.10 11.65 20.40
CA GLN A 25 20.42 10.52 21.01
C GLN A 25 18.97 10.62 20.55
N ILE A 26 18.53 9.65 19.73
CA ILE A 26 17.12 9.40 19.52
C ILE A 26 16.62 8.93 20.89
N VAL A 27 16.09 9.87 21.67
CA VAL A 27 15.35 9.56 22.87
C VAL A 27 14.17 8.74 22.39
N ALA A 28 14.18 7.45 22.68
CA ALA A 28 13.00 6.60 22.51
C ALA A 28 11.86 7.34 23.20
N GLY A 29 10.86 7.77 22.42
CA GLY A 29 9.77 8.58 22.93
C GLY A 29 9.13 7.84 24.08
N ARG A 30 8.99 8.48 25.24
CA ARG A 30 8.21 7.93 26.33
C ARG A 30 6.78 7.78 25.80
N LEU A 31 6.28 6.55 25.84
CA LEU A 31 4.89 6.25 25.48
C LEU A 31 3.96 7.24 26.23
N ASN A 32 3.12 7.96 25.49
CA ASN A 32 2.09 8.79 26.12
C ASN A 32 1.10 7.86 26.84
N PRO A 33 0.86 8.02 28.16
CA PRO A 33 -0.04 7.15 28.91
C PRO A 33 -1.48 7.13 28.39
N ALA A 34 -1.90 8.18 27.66
CA ALA A 34 -3.21 8.26 27.02
C ALA A 34 -3.30 7.46 25.69
N TRP A 35 -2.20 6.89 25.21
CA TRP A 35 -2.19 6.12 23.99
C TRP A 35 -2.23 4.62 24.25
N PRO A 36 -2.86 3.83 23.38
CA PRO A 36 -2.77 2.37 23.47
C PRO A 36 -1.31 1.93 23.36
N PRO A 37 -0.85 0.99 24.21
CA PRO A 37 0.55 0.53 24.17
C PRO A 37 0.88 -0.29 22.93
N ALA A 38 -0.15 -0.86 22.29
CA ALA A 38 -0.03 -1.69 21.09
C ALA A 38 -1.20 -1.47 20.15
N LEU A 39 -0.95 -1.60 18.84
CA LEU A 39 -1.96 -1.54 17.79
C LEU A 39 -1.81 -2.75 16.86
N VAL A 40 -2.93 -3.23 16.34
CA VAL A 40 -2.96 -4.25 15.30
C VAL A 40 -3.25 -3.58 13.96
N MET A 41 -2.42 -3.88 12.95
CA MET A 41 -2.57 -3.39 11.60
C MET A 41 -2.91 -4.54 10.66
N GLY A 42 -4.07 -4.46 10.00
CA GLY A 42 -4.38 -5.32 8.87
C GLY A 42 -3.55 -4.93 7.66
N THR A 43 -2.93 -5.91 7.03
CA THR A 43 -2.10 -5.71 5.83
C THR A 43 -2.81 -6.27 4.61
N ALA A 44 -2.30 -7.35 4.04
CA ALA A 44 -2.93 -8.14 2.99
C ALA A 44 -2.23 -9.49 2.88
N SER A 45 -2.57 -10.26 1.86
CA SER A 45 -1.93 -11.55 1.59
C SER A 45 -0.45 -11.39 1.25
N PRO A 46 0.39 -12.39 1.55
CA PRO A 46 1.76 -12.46 1.08
C PRO A 46 1.88 -12.26 -0.45
N GLY A 47 2.97 -11.65 -0.88
CA GLY A 47 3.21 -11.33 -2.29
C GLY A 47 2.57 -10.02 -2.78
N GLY A 48 1.71 -9.39 -1.98
CA GLY A 48 1.09 -8.10 -2.27
C GLY A 48 1.85 -6.91 -1.68
N THR A 49 1.59 -5.71 -2.19
CA THR A 49 2.29 -4.49 -1.79
C THR A 49 1.96 -4.06 -0.35
N TYR A 50 0.74 -4.28 0.14
CA TYR A 50 0.37 -3.95 1.52
C TYR A 50 1.19 -4.72 2.56
N ALA A 51 1.57 -5.98 2.24
CA ALA A 51 2.39 -6.81 3.13
C ALA A 51 3.80 -6.23 3.37
N VAL A 52 4.30 -5.43 2.44
CA VAL A 52 5.59 -4.70 2.57
C VAL A 52 5.38 -3.30 3.13
N TYR A 53 4.38 -2.58 2.64
CA TYR A 53 4.11 -1.19 3.00
C TYR A 53 3.69 -1.04 4.48
N GLY A 54 2.86 -1.93 4.98
CA GLY A 54 2.36 -1.90 6.35
C GLY A 54 3.48 -1.90 7.41
N PRO A 55 4.40 -2.87 7.40
CA PRO A 55 5.52 -2.93 8.34
C PRO A 55 6.45 -1.71 8.29
N VAL A 56 6.75 -1.17 7.10
CA VAL A 56 7.59 0.05 6.98
C VAL A 56 6.90 1.23 7.65
N ARG A 57 5.64 1.48 7.33
CA ARG A 57 4.83 2.54 7.94
C ARG A 57 4.71 2.37 9.46
N GLY A 58 4.37 1.16 9.91
CA GLY A 58 4.23 0.87 11.34
C GLY A 58 5.54 1.03 12.11
N GLY A 59 6.67 0.63 11.52
CA GLY A 59 7.99 0.83 12.09
C GLY A 59 8.37 2.30 12.24
N LEU A 60 7.98 3.17 11.29
CA LEU A 60 8.17 4.62 11.42
C LEU A 60 7.39 5.18 12.61
N VAL A 61 6.11 4.81 12.72
CA VAL A 61 5.24 5.27 13.79
C VAL A 61 5.72 4.73 15.14
N ALA A 62 6.07 3.45 15.24
CA ALA A 62 6.58 2.83 16.47
C ALA A 62 7.80 3.55 17.02
N ARG A 63 8.77 3.87 16.16
CA ARG A 63 9.98 4.63 16.56
C ARG A 63 9.66 6.02 17.11
N ALA A 64 8.65 6.67 16.57
CA ALA A 64 8.29 8.04 16.96
C ALA A 64 7.41 8.10 18.21
N THR A 65 6.62 7.05 18.47
CA THR A 65 5.56 7.07 19.49
C THR A 65 5.83 6.14 20.66
N GLY A 66 6.66 5.10 20.49
CA GLY A 66 6.81 4.01 21.45
C GLY A 66 5.67 2.98 21.41
N VAL A 67 4.62 3.19 20.58
CA VAL A 67 3.52 2.23 20.40
C VAL A 67 4.03 1.04 19.62
N SER A 68 3.76 -0.17 20.10
CA SER A 68 4.11 -1.40 19.39
C SER A 68 3.08 -1.74 18.30
N PHE A 69 3.50 -2.47 17.27
CA PHE A 69 2.64 -2.88 16.16
C PHE A 69 2.68 -4.40 15.97
N ALA A 70 1.50 -5.01 15.94
CA ALA A 70 1.30 -6.34 15.39
C ALA A 70 0.73 -6.22 13.97
N TYR A 71 1.17 -7.09 13.08
CA TYR A 71 0.71 -7.11 11.68
C TYR A 71 -0.10 -8.37 11.45
N ARG A 72 -1.36 -8.18 11.03
CA ARG A 72 -2.26 -9.27 10.68
C ARG A 72 -2.31 -9.39 9.17
N ALA A 73 -1.91 -10.53 8.64
CA ALA A 73 -2.18 -10.87 7.25
C ALA A 73 -3.69 -11.01 7.06
N THR A 74 -4.22 -10.37 6.03
CA THR A 74 -5.63 -10.37 5.66
C THR A 74 -5.76 -10.68 4.17
N GLU A 75 -6.97 -10.89 3.71
CA GLU A 75 -7.22 -11.01 2.27
C GLU A 75 -7.05 -9.68 1.52
N GLY A 76 -7.13 -8.55 2.22
CA GLY A 76 -6.94 -7.23 1.63
C GLY A 76 -7.92 -6.18 2.14
N PRO A 77 -8.30 -5.20 1.28
CA PRO A 77 -9.05 -4.03 1.70
C PRO A 77 -10.44 -4.34 2.28
N ASN A 78 -11.17 -5.32 1.74
CA ASN A 78 -12.50 -5.68 2.24
C ASN A 78 -12.40 -6.21 3.67
N GLU A 79 -11.53 -7.20 3.92
CA GLU A 79 -11.35 -7.75 5.26
C GLU A 79 -10.81 -6.70 6.23
N ASN A 80 -9.91 -5.80 5.79
CA ASN A 80 -9.43 -4.71 6.64
C ASN A 80 -10.58 -3.83 7.14
N ILE A 81 -11.52 -3.48 6.28
CA ILE A 81 -12.69 -2.68 6.67
C ILE A 81 -13.60 -3.46 7.62
N LEU A 82 -13.88 -4.73 7.34
CA LEU A 82 -14.70 -5.59 8.21
C LEU A 82 -14.08 -5.77 9.59
N LEU A 83 -12.75 -5.87 9.67
CA LEU A 83 -12.03 -6.00 10.93
C LEU A 83 -11.99 -4.67 11.72
N LEU A 84 -11.89 -3.52 11.03
CA LEU A 84 -12.03 -2.21 11.66
C LEU A 84 -13.44 -2.00 12.22
N ASP A 85 -14.46 -2.40 11.48
CA ASP A 85 -15.86 -2.28 11.91
C ASP A 85 -16.19 -3.11 13.15
N ARG A 86 -15.40 -4.15 13.42
CA ARG A 86 -15.51 -5.04 14.58
C ARG A 86 -14.45 -4.78 15.67
N ASP A 87 -13.70 -3.69 15.57
CA ASP A 87 -12.58 -3.35 16.46
C ASP A 87 -11.49 -4.44 16.57
N ALA A 88 -11.45 -5.38 15.63
CA ALA A 88 -10.48 -6.47 15.63
C ALA A 88 -9.08 -6.05 15.16
N ILE A 89 -8.98 -4.91 14.48
CA ILE A 89 -7.76 -4.18 14.16
C ILE A 89 -8.01 -2.69 14.35
N GLN A 90 -6.96 -1.90 14.55
CA GLN A 90 -7.08 -0.45 14.71
C GLN A 90 -6.61 0.33 13.48
N LEU A 91 -5.83 -0.31 12.62
CA LEU A 91 -5.27 0.28 11.41
C LEU A 91 -5.43 -0.67 10.23
N GLY A 92 -5.63 -0.11 9.04
CA GLY A 92 -5.76 -0.89 7.82
C GLY A 92 -5.29 -0.10 6.59
N MET A 93 -5.56 -0.68 5.44
CA MET A 93 -5.31 -0.10 4.12
C MET A 93 -6.46 -0.50 3.20
N THR A 94 -6.89 0.40 2.34
CA THR A 94 -7.98 0.14 1.39
C THR A 94 -7.77 0.88 0.07
N THR A 95 -8.37 0.39 -1.00
CA THR A 95 -8.57 1.14 -2.23
C THR A 95 -9.86 1.96 -2.14
N MET A 96 -9.89 3.12 -2.79
CA MET A 96 -11.02 4.04 -2.68
C MET A 96 -12.32 3.47 -3.24
N GLY A 97 -12.26 2.60 -4.25
CA GLY A 97 -13.44 1.91 -4.75
C GLY A 97 -14.02 0.94 -3.72
N VAL A 98 -13.20 0.13 -3.07
CA VAL A 98 -13.63 -0.76 -1.98
C VAL A 98 -14.17 0.04 -0.79
N ALA A 99 -13.50 1.14 -0.43
CA ALA A 99 -13.98 2.03 0.63
C ALA A 99 -15.35 2.63 0.31
N ARG A 100 -15.61 3.01 -0.97
CA ARG A 100 -16.90 3.51 -1.42
C ARG A 100 -17.98 2.43 -1.32
N GLN A 101 -17.70 1.23 -1.80
CA GLN A 101 -18.64 0.10 -1.66
C GLN A 101 -19.01 -0.15 -0.20
N ALA A 102 -18.05 -0.12 0.71
CA ALA A 102 -18.30 -0.24 2.14
C ALA A 102 -19.17 0.90 2.68
N TRP A 103 -18.82 2.12 2.35
CA TRP A 103 -19.48 3.34 2.84
C TRP A 103 -20.93 3.45 2.41
N GLU A 104 -21.21 3.02 1.17
CA GLU A 104 -22.54 3.04 0.56
C GLU A 104 -23.34 1.75 0.82
N GLY A 105 -22.69 0.66 1.20
CA GLY A 105 -23.29 -0.68 1.30
C GLY A 105 -23.59 -1.29 -0.06
N SER A 106 -22.87 -0.87 -1.11
CA SER A 106 -23.16 -1.26 -2.50
C SER A 106 -22.38 -2.48 -2.98
N GLY A 107 -21.29 -2.88 -2.30
CA GLY A 107 -20.55 -4.09 -2.63
C GLY A 107 -21.28 -5.36 -2.18
N GLU A 108 -21.31 -6.41 -2.99
CA GLU A 108 -21.92 -7.70 -2.61
C GLU A 108 -21.36 -8.23 -1.28
N TRP A 109 -20.06 -8.07 -1.04
CA TRP A 109 -19.38 -8.48 0.18
C TRP A 109 -19.85 -7.74 1.44
N THR A 110 -20.53 -6.61 1.31
CA THR A 110 -21.11 -5.87 2.44
C THR A 110 -22.48 -6.39 2.87
N HIS A 111 -23.11 -7.22 2.04
CA HIS A 111 -24.49 -7.71 2.24
C HIS A 111 -25.49 -6.58 2.49
N GLY A 112 -25.29 -5.42 1.85
CA GLY A 112 -26.11 -4.22 1.99
C GLY A 112 -25.83 -3.38 3.25
N ALA A 113 -24.90 -3.80 4.11
CA ALA A 113 -24.49 -3.05 5.29
C ALA A 113 -23.62 -1.85 4.90
N ARG A 114 -23.95 -0.69 5.45
CA ARG A 114 -23.11 0.51 5.35
C ARG A 114 -22.07 0.51 6.46
N LEU A 115 -20.85 0.17 6.10
CA LEU A 115 -19.73 0.12 7.04
C LEU A 115 -19.07 1.50 7.08
N ARG A 116 -19.15 2.18 8.23
CA ARG A 116 -18.68 3.57 8.38
C ARG A 116 -17.78 3.78 9.59
N SER A 117 -17.38 2.70 10.25
CA SER A 117 -16.51 2.70 11.43
C SER A 117 -15.02 2.78 11.04
N PHE A 118 -14.70 3.58 10.00
CA PHE A 118 -13.30 3.84 9.63
C PHE A 118 -13.11 5.25 9.10
N ARG A 119 -11.89 5.75 9.17
CA ARG A 119 -11.47 7.10 8.76
C ARG A 119 -10.20 7.04 7.93
N ALA A 120 -10.06 7.97 6.98
CA ALA A 120 -8.83 8.15 6.22
C ALA A 120 -7.72 8.73 7.10
N LEU A 121 -6.50 8.24 6.89
CA LEU A 121 -5.29 8.78 7.50
C LEU A 121 -4.47 9.58 6.48
N PHE A 122 -4.02 8.93 5.43
CA PHE A 122 -3.18 9.54 4.40
C PHE A 122 -3.23 8.74 3.10
N PRO A 123 -2.95 9.43 1.95
CA PRO A 123 -2.84 8.79 0.66
C PRO A 123 -1.62 7.89 0.60
N MET A 124 -1.74 6.76 -0.06
CA MET A 124 -0.65 5.80 -0.22
C MET A 124 -0.09 5.85 -1.65
N TYR A 125 -0.72 5.14 -2.57
CA TYR A 125 -0.29 4.99 -3.95
C TYR A 125 -1.41 4.47 -4.83
N GLU A 126 -1.21 4.51 -6.14
CA GLU A 126 -2.13 3.92 -7.11
C GLU A 126 -1.96 2.40 -7.19
N THR A 127 -3.07 1.71 -7.33
CA THR A 127 -3.16 0.26 -7.53
C THR A 127 -3.61 0.00 -8.97
N PRO A 128 -2.69 -0.19 -9.93
CA PRO A 128 -3.04 -0.56 -11.28
C PRO A 128 -3.51 -2.01 -11.38
N PHE A 129 -4.53 -2.25 -12.21
CA PHE A 129 -4.97 -3.60 -12.59
C PHE A 129 -4.16 -4.09 -13.78
N HIS A 130 -3.50 -5.21 -13.65
CA HIS A 130 -2.77 -5.81 -14.78
C HIS A 130 -2.66 -7.31 -14.64
N GLY A 131 -2.60 -7.97 -15.78
CA GLY A 131 -2.45 -9.41 -15.82
C GLY A 131 -1.01 -9.85 -16.03
N LEU A 132 -0.76 -11.11 -15.72
CA LEU A 132 0.47 -11.84 -16.03
C LEU A 132 0.11 -13.21 -16.61
N ALA A 133 0.73 -13.56 -17.72
CA ALA A 133 0.65 -14.89 -18.31
C ALA A 133 2.05 -15.39 -18.66
N LEU A 134 2.24 -16.70 -18.68
CA LEU A 134 3.50 -17.27 -19.17
C LEU A 134 3.62 -17.02 -20.67
N ALA A 135 4.78 -16.60 -21.17
CA ALA A 135 4.97 -16.30 -22.58
C ALA A 135 4.60 -17.47 -23.52
N ARG A 136 4.82 -18.73 -23.05
CA ARG A 136 4.46 -19.94 -23.79
C ARG A 136 2.96 -20.20 -23.92
N SER A 137 2.11 -19.52 -23.14
CA SER A 137 0.65 -19.74 -23.15
C SER A 137 -0.05 -19.21 -24.39
N GLY A 138 0.60 -18.31 -25.14
CA GLY A 138 -0.01 -17.59 -26.27
C GLY A 138 -0.97 -16.47 -25.87
N ILE A 139 -1.26 -16.28 -24.57
CA ILE A 139 -2.08 -15.16 -24.07
C ILE A 139 -1.29 -13.88 -24.17
N ALA A 140 -1.82 -12.90 -24.92
CA ALA A 140 -1.15 -11.64 -25.21
C ALA A 140 -1.93 -10.40 -24.78
N ARG A 141 -3.24 -10.51 -24.55
CA ARG A 141 -4.16 -9.40 -24.26
C ARG A 141 -5.24 -9.85 -23.30
N MET A 142 -5.89 -8.93 -22.60
CA MET A 142 -6.99 -9.25 -21.68
C MET A 142 -8.12 -10.04 -22.33
N ARG A 143 -8.47 -9.76 -23.61
CA ARG A 143 -9.50 -10.49 -24.36
C ARG A 143 -9.19 -11.99 -24.56
N ASP A 144 -7.91 -12.38 -24.51
CA ASP A 144 -7.48 -13.77 -24.68
C ASP A 144 -7.78 -14.62 -23.41
N LEU A 145 -8.26 -13.97 -22.34
CA LEU A 145 -8.70 -14.62 -21.10
C LEU A 145 -10.08 -15.28 -21.23
N ARG A 146 -10.81 -15.05 -22.31
CA ARG A 146 -12.12 -15.67 -22.54
C ARG A 146 -12.04 -17.19 -22.40
N GLY A 147 -12.90 -17.76 -21.55
CA GLY A 147 -12.96 -19.20 -21.27
C GLY A 147 -11.78 -19.77 -20.47
N ARG A 148 -10.83 -18.94 -20.05
CA ARG A 148 -9.63 -19.34 -19.33
C ARG A 148 -9.84 -19.47 -17.82
N VAL A 149 -8.89 -20.14 -17.16
CA VAL A 149 -8.79 -20.20 -15.68
C VAL A 149 -7.87 -19.07 -15.23
N VAL A 150 -8.41 -18.10 -14.53
CA VAL A 150 -7.68 -16.87 -14.17
C VAL A 150 -7.65 -16.69 -12.66
N GLY A 151 -6.45 -16.54 -12.11
CA GLY A 151 -6.23 -16.16 -10.73
C GLY A 151 -6.46 -14.65 -10.55
N ILE A 152 -7.23 -14.27 -9.55
CA ILE A 152 -7.59 -12.86 -9.30
C ILE A 152 -7.28 -12.40 -7.88
N GLY A 153 -6.30 -13.04 -7.24
CA GLY A 153 -5.91 -12.73 -5.86
C GLY A 153 -6.90 -13.23 -4.83
N PRO A 154 -6.78 -12.76 -3.59
CA PRO A 154 -7.73 -13.09 -2.52
C PRO A 154 -9.13 -12.58 -2.83
N GLU A 155 -10.15 -13.25 -2.30
CA GLU A 155 -11.55 -12.85 -2.48
C GLU A 155 -11.82 -11.46 -1.91
N GLY A 156 -11.32 -11.16 -0.71
CA GLY A 156 -11.38 -9.83 -0.08
C GLY A 156 -10.36 -8.82 -0.62
N GLY A 157 -9.70 -9.11 -1.75
CA GLY A 157 -8.76 -8.23 -2.43
C GLY A 157 -9.42 -7.32 -3.47
N THR A 158 -8.74 -6.24 -3.85
CA THR A 158 -9.24 -5.32 -4.88
C THR A 158 -9.51 -6.02 -6.22
N ALA A 159 -8.62 -6.90 -6.65
CA ALA A 159 -8.82 -7.66 -7.89
C ALA A 159 -9.95 -8.67 -7.76
N GLY A 160 -10.05 -9.39 -6.62
CA GLY A 160 -11.14 -10.30 -6.33
C GLY A 160 -12.51 -9.63 -6.42
N THR A 161 -12.60 -8.39 -5.95
CA THR A 161 -13.83 -7.58 -6.00
C THR A 161 -14.14 -7.05 -7.39
N TYR A 162 -13.15 -6.53 -8.12
CA TYR A 162 -13.39 -5.74 -9.33
C TYR A 162 -13.22 -6.52 -10.64
N VAL A 163 -12.31 -7.49 -10.73
CA VAL A 163 -12.08 -8.23 -11.99
C VAL A 163 -13.32 -8.99 -12.47
N PRO A 164 -14.12 -9.63 -11.57
CA PRO A 164 -15.40 -10.25 -11.97
C PRO A 164 -16.42 -9.28 -12.58
N MET A 165 -16.37 -8.01 -12.21
CA MET A 165 -17.22 -6.96 -12.78
C MET A 165 -16.62 -6.41 -14.10
N MET A 166 -15.29 -6.23 -14.15
CA MET A 166 -14.60 -5.59 -15.26
C MET A 166 -14.60 -6.44 -16.54
N LEU A 167 -14.27 -7.74 -16.42
CA LEU A 167 -14.12 -8.59 -17.61
C LEU A 167 -15.43 -8.77 -18.39
N PRO A 168 -16.60 -9.03 -17.75
CA PRO A 168 -17.88 -9.07 -18.47
C PRO A 168 -18.26 -7.74 -19.12
N LEU A 169 -17.98 -6.60 -18.47
CA LEU A 169 -18.18 -5.27 -19.08
C LEU A 169 -17.42 -5.11 -20.39
N LEU A 170 -16.29 -5.79 -20.54
CA LEU A 170 -15.48 -5.79 -21.77
C LEU A 170 -15.89 -6.89 -22.77
N GLY A 171 -16.90 -7.70 -22.45
CA GLY A 171 -17.31 -8.85 -23.25
C GLY A 171 -16.32 -10.00 -23.17
N ILE A 172 -15.56 -10.10 -22.10
CA ILE A 172 -14.61 -11.20 -21.85
C ILE A 172 -15.31 -12.23 -20.93
N ASP A 173 -16.11 -13.09 -21.55
CA ASP A 173 -17.01 -14.00 -20.86
C ASP A 173 -16.42 -15.40 -20.67
N GLY A 174 -17.05 -16.21 -19.80
CA GLY A 174 -16.68 -17.60 -19.55
C GLY A 174 -15.39 -17.78 -18.79
N VAL A 175 -14.84 -16.72 -18.21
CA VAL A 175 -13.63 -16.80 -17.36
C VAL A 175 -13.96 -17.54 -16.08
N ARG A 176 -13.12 -18.52 -15.74
CA ARG A 176 -13.22 -19.26 -14.49
C ARG A 176 -12.27 -18.66 -13.47
N PHE A 177 -12.79 -17.84 -12.57
CA PHE A 177 -12.00 -17.19 -11.53
C PHE A 177 -11.50 -18.17 -10.47
N ARG A 178 -10.29 -17.95 -9.99
CA ARG A 178 -9.70 -18.64 -8.84
C ARG A 178 -9.21 -17.61 -7.83
N PHE A 179 -9.60 -17.80 -6.58
CA PHE A 179 -9.13 -17.01 -5.45
C PHE A 179 -7.94 -17.69 -4.77
N GLY A 180 -7.15 -16.93 -4.06
CA GLY A 180 -5.99 -17.39 -3.30
C GLY A 180 -5.00 -16.27 -3.06
N THR A 181 -3.96 -16.53 -2.26
CA THR A 181 -2.92 -15.52 -2.06
C THR A 181 -2.22 -15.18 -3.37
N MET A 182 -1.64 -13.99 -3.49
CA MET A 182 -0.92 -13.63 -4.71
C MET A 182 0.28 -14.55 -4.96
N GLU A 183 0.92 -15.03 -3.91
CA GLU A 183 2.05 -15.94 -3.99
C GLU A 183 1.62 -17.34 -4.47
N ASP A 184 0.56 -17.92 -3.87
CA ASP A 184 0.04 -19.21 -4.29
C ASP A 184 -0.40 -19.21 -5.75
N GLN A 185 -1.07 -18.14 -6.19
CA GLN A 185 -1.52 -18.01 -7.58
C GLN A 185 -0.37 -18.01 -8.59
N LEU A 186 0.80 -17.51 -8.23
CA LEU A 186 1.96 -17.62 -9.11
C LEU A 186 2.50 -19.03 -9.17
N HIS A 187 2.49 -19.77 -8.08
CA HIS A 187 2.84 -21.18 -8.09
C HIS A 187 1.85 -21.96 -8.97
N GLU A 188 0.56 -21.69 -8.87
CA GLU A 188 -0.48 -22.29 -9.71
C GLU A 188 -0.30 -21.95 -11.19
N LEU A 189 0.04 -20.70 -11.52
CA LEU A 189 0.35 -20.26 -12.88
C LEU A 189 1.58 -20.98 -13.44
N GLN A 190 2.66 -21.07 -12.69
CA GLN A 190 3.88 -21.77 -13.11
C GLN A 190 3.65 -23.26 -13.31
N ALA A 191 2.80 -23.87 -12.49
CA ALA A 191 2.40 -25.27 -12.58
C ALA A 191 1.36 -25.54 -13.68
N GLY A 192 0.88 -24.51 -14.39
CA GLY A 192 -0.10 -24.63 -15.48
C GLY A 192 -1.53 -24.93 -15.01
N ARG A 193 -1.84 -24.73 -13.73
CA ARG A 193 -3.20 -24.83 -13.18
C ARG A 193 -4.01 -23.53 -13.34
N LEU A 194 -3.33 -22.42 -13.57
CA LEU A 194 -3.91 -21.16 -14.06
C LEU A 194 -3.37 -20.86 -15.44
N ASP A 195 -4.20 -20.29 -16.31
CA ASP A 195 -3.80 -19.79 -17.63
C ASP A 195 -3.13 -18.42 -17.52
N ALA A 196 -3.63 -17.60 -16.61
CA ALA A 196 -3.13 -16.24 -16.31
C ALA A 196 -3.53 -15.82 -14.90
N THR A 197 -2.97 -14.68 -14.46
CA THR A 197 -3.48 -13.96 -13.28
C THR A 197 -3.84 -12.54 -13.69
N VAL A 198 -4.83 -11.93 -13.02
CA VAL A 198 -5.13 -10.49 -13.09
C VAL A 198 -5.21 -9.95 -11.67
N LEU A 199 -4.21 -9.18 -11.28
CA LEU A 199 -4.06 -8.66 -9.93
C LEU A 199 -4.19 -7.13 -9.91
N ALA A 200 -4.44 -6.60 -8.72
CA ALA A 200 -4.48 -5.18 -8.43
C ALA A 200 -3.67 -4.90 -7.17
N ALA A 201 -2.52 -4.29 -7.32
CA ALA A 201 -1.64 -3.88 -6.23
C ALA A 201 -0.67 -2.80 -6.72
N GLY A 202 0.01 -2.10 -5.83
CA GLY A 202 1.05 -1.14 -6.20
C GLY A 202 2.16 -1.83 -7.02
N ALA A 203 2.48 -1.25 -8.16
CA ALA A 203 3.46 -1.82 -9.07
C ALA A 203 4.90 -1.33 -8.76
N PRO A 204 5.93 -2.19 -8.88
CA PRO A 204 5.83 -3.60 -9.29
C PRO A 204 5.29 -4.50 -8.16
N ILE A 205 4.42 -5.43 -8.51
CA ILE A 205 3.91 -6.42 -7.55
C ILE A 205 5.05 -7.40 -7.22
N PRO A 206 5.39 -7.57 -5.92
CA PRO A 206 6.51 -8.45 -5.53
C PRO A 206 6.40 -9.86 -6.09
N ALA A 207 5.19 -10.41 -6.07
CA ALA A 207 4.90 -11.71 -6.63
C ALA A 207 5.20 -11.77 -8.15
N TYR A 208 4.82 -10.78 -8.94
CA TYR A 208 5.10 -10.75 -10.39
C TYR A 208 6.60 -10.66 -10.68
N LEU A 209 7.34 -9.85 -9.92
CA LEU A 209 8.79 -9.82 -10.01
C LEU A 209 9.42 -11.20 -9.72
N ALA A 210 8.86 -11.95 -8.78
CA ALA A 210 9.31 -13.31 -8.50
C ALA A 210 9.02 -14.26 -9.68
N ALA A 211 7.85 -14.14 -10.31
CA ALA A 211 7.50 -14.96 -11.48
C ALA A 211 8.44 -14.73 -12.67
N GLU A 212 8.74 -13.47 -12.99
CA GLU A 212 9.62 -13.12 -14.10
C GLU A 212 11.07 -13.61 -13.92
N ARG A 213 11.52 -13.78 -12.68
CA ARG A 213 12.83 -14.40 -12.41
C ARG A 213 12.88 -15.90 -12.76
N ASN A 214 11.73 -16.56 -12.72
CA ASN A 214 11.63 -18.01 -12.87
C ASN A 214 11.19 -18.45 -14.27
N ALA A 215 10.49 -17.58 -15.01
CA ALA A 215 9.98 -17.89 -16.35
C ALA A 215 9.76 -16.62 -17.18
N ALA A 216 9.83 -16.76 -18.49
CA ALA A 216 9.43 -15.69 -19.39
C ALA A 216 7.93 -15.44 -19.27
N CYS A 217 7.56 -14.22 -18.91
CA CYS A 217 6.19 -13.78 -18.68
C CYS A 217 5.80 -12.67 -19.67
N ARG A 218 4.50 -12.46 -19.78
CA ARG A 218 3.91 -11.34 -20.51
C ARG A 218 2.93 -10.62 -19.62
N LEU A 219 3.10 -9.32 -19.48
CA LEU A 219 2.15 -8.46 -18.79
C LEU A 219 0.97 -8.11 -19.71
N LEU A 220 -0.22 -8.08 -19.14
CA LEU A 220 -1.47 -7.80 -19.85
C LEU A 220 -2.07 -6.51 -19.30
N GLY A 221 -2.29 -5.55 -20.18
CA GLY A 221 -2.98 -4.29 -19.90
C GLY A 221 -4.29 -4.20 -20.69
N PHE A 222 -4.89 -3.03 -20.66
CA PHE A 222 -6.13 -2.73 -21.38
C PHE A 222 -5.86 -1.79 -22.54
N THR A 223 -6.64 -1.95 -23.60
CA THR A 223 -6.64 -1.01 -24.73
C THR A 223 -7.26 0.34 -24.33
N PRO A 224 -6.97 1.44 -25.03
CA PRO A 224 -7.60 2.73 -24.75
C PRO A 224 -9.13 2.70 -24.76
N THR A 225 -9.74 1.90 -25.65
CA THR A 225 -11.20 1.72 -25.73
C THR A 225 -11.76 0.97 -24.51
N GLU A 226 -11.08 -0.09 -24.07
CA GLU A 226 -11.44 -0.84 -22.86
C GLU A 226 -11.33 0.04 -21.61
N ILE A 227 -10.25 0.81 -21.49
CA ILE A 227 -10.06 1.79 -20.40
C ILE A 227 -11.19 2.82 -20.38
N ALA A 228 -11.54 3.38 -21.55
CA ALA A 228 -12.63 4.35 -21.64
C ALA A 228 -13.97 3.76 -21.20
N ARG A 229 -14.26 2.52 -21.59
CA ARG A 229 -15.49 1.81 -21.19
C ARG A 229 -15.53 1.53 -19.69
N LEU A 230 -14.43 1.03 -19.13
CA LEU A 230 -14.32 0.77 -17.70
C LEU A 230 -14.50 2.04 -16.87
N ALA A 231 -13.78 3.12 -17.21
CA ALA A 231 -13.86 4.39 -16.48
C ALA A 231 -15.22 5.08 -16.60
N ALA A 232 -15.98 4.84 -17.67
CA ALA A 232 -17.34 5.36 -17.82
C ALA A 232 -18.36 4.59 -16.99
N THR A 233 -18.12 3.30 -16.70
CA THR A 233 -19.05 2.42 -15.99
C THR A 233 -18.72 2.31 -14.49
N LEU A 234 -17.45 2.37 -14.15
CA LEU A 234 -16.91 2.26 -12.80
C LEU A 234 -16.11 3.55 -12.50
N PRO A 235 -16.77 4.60 -11.99
CA PRO A 235 -16.19 5.94 -11.85
C PRO A 235 -15.05 6.01 -10.82
N GLU A 236 -14.90 5.01 -9.96
CA GLU A 236 -13.79 4.87 -9.03
C GLU A 236 -12.48 4.40 -9.71
N LEU A 237 -12.56 3.94 -10.97
CA LEU A 237 -11.38 3.59 -11.76
C LEU A 237 -10.79 4.84 -12.43
N SER A 238 -9.50 5.04 -12.28
CA SER A 238 -8.72 6.04 -13.00
C SER A 238 -7.93 5.42 -14.14
N ARG A 239 -7.70 6.20 -15.22
CA ARG A 239 -6.73 5.83 -16.25
C ARG A 239 -5.34 5.92 -15.68
N THR A 240 -4.54 4.89 -15.86
CA THR A 240 -3.15 4.87 -15.42
C THR A 240 -2.27 4.11 -16.42
N VAL A 241 -0.96 4.14 -16.20
CA VAL A 241 0.03 3.50 -17.07
C VAL A 241 1.09 2.84 -16.18
N LEU A 242 1.41 1.61 -16.48
CA LEU A 242 2.63 0.99 -15.98
C LEU A 242 3.77 1.42 -16.89
N PRO A 243 4.76 2.19 -16.40
CA PRO A 243 5.85 2.67 -17.23
C PRO A 243 6.77 1.54 -17.66
N ARG A 244 7.34 1.64 -18.87
CA ARG A 244 8.36 0.71 -19.34
C ARG A 244 9.45 0.51 -18.28
N GLY A 245 9.91 -0.71 -18.14
CA GLY A 245 11.01 -1.05 -17.22
C GLY A 245 10.61 -1.18 -15.75
N ILE A 246 9.34 -0.91 -15.38
CA ILE A 246 8.89 -1.17 -13.99
C ILE A 246 8.88 -2.66 -13.65
N TYR A 247 8.73 -3.49 -14.66
CA TYR A 247 9.00 -4.93 -14.65
C TYR A 247 10.07 -5.25 -15.67
N PRO A 248 10.98 -6.23 -15.43
CA PRO A 248 12.04 -6.59 -16.38
C PRO A 248 11.54 -6.90 -17.78
N GLY A 249 10.40 -7.59 -17.91
CA GLY A 249 9.80 -7.97 -19.19
C GLY A 249 8.92 -6.88 -19.83
N LEU A 250 8.79 -5.69 -19.25
CA LEU A 250 7.97 -4.61 -19.79
C LEU A 250 8.80 -3.63 -20.62
N GLU A 251 8.84 -3.84 -21.94
CA GLU A 251 9.66 -3.07 -22.89
C GLU A 251 8.99 -1.76 -23.37
N ALA A 252 7.68 -1.60 -23.14
CA ALA A 252 6.91 -0.41 -23.51
C ALA A 252 5.92 -0.06 -22.40
N ASP A 253 5.46 1.18 -22.36
CA ASP A 253 4.40 1.62 -21.48
C ASP A 253 3.14 0.77 -21.67
N LEU A 254 2.54 0.30 -20.56
CA LEU A 254 1.35 -0.54 -20.58
C LEU A 254 0.16 0.23 -20.00
N PRO A 255 -0.77 0.70 -20.85
CA PRO A 255 -1.99 1.36 -20.40
C PRO A 255 -2.87 0.41 -19.58
N THR A 256 -3.48 0.96 -18.53
CA THR A 256 -4.40 0.21 -17.67
C THR A 256 -5.35 1.14 -16.94
N VAL A 257 -6.14 0.59 -16.02
CA VAL A 257 -6.93 1.32 -15.03
C VAL A 257 -6.41 1.04 -13.63
N GLY A 258 -6.62 1.97 -12.72
CA GLY A 258 -6.17 1.84 -11.34
C GLY A 258 -7.15 2.46 -10.35
N MET A 259 -6.87 2.23 -9.07
CA MET A 259 -7.54 2.85 -7.94
C MET A 259 -6.50 3.39 -6.97
N PHE A 260 -6.77 4.55 -6.38
CA PHE A 260 -5.89 5.07 -5.36
C PHE A 260 -6.14 4.39 -4.01
N ASN A 261 -5.09 4.27 -3.20
CA ASN A 261 -5.14 3.65 -1.88
C ASN A 261 -5.01 4.70 -0.79
N PHE A 262 -5.71 4.44 0.31
CA PHE A 262 -5.56 5.20 1.55
C PHE A 262 -5.26 4.27 2.73
N ALA A 263 -4.41 4.75 3.62
CA ALA A 263 -4.31 4.21 4.97
C ALA A 263 -5.54 4.63 5.76
N ILE A 264 -6.11 3.70 6.50
CA ILE A 264 -7.32 3.90 7.28
C ILE A 264 -7.13 3.46 8.73
N CYS A 265 -7.98 3.95 9.63
CA CYS A 265 -8.01 3.56 11.03
C CYS A 265 -9.45 3.53 11.57
N GLY A 266 -9.64 2.95 12.74
CA GLY A 266 -10.86 3.12 13.54
C GLY A 266 -11.04 4.58 13.96
N PRO A 267 -12.29 5.04 14.19
CA PRO A 267 -12.58 6.44 14.52
C PRO A 267 -12.11 6.85 15.91
N ASP A 268 -11.96 5.89 16.84
CA ASP A 268 -11.74 6.14 18.26
C ASP A 268 -10.25 6.20 18.67
N LEU A 269 -9.33 6.16 17.71
CA LEU A 269 -7.92 6.35 18.03
C LEU A 269 -7.68 7.79 18.53
N PRO A 270 -6.78 7.99 19.53
CA PRO A 270 -6.47 9.32 20.04
C PRO A 270 -5.96 10.26 18.94
N ASP A 271 -6.54 11.46 18.84
CA ASP A 271 -6.20 12.47 17.84
C ASP A 271 -4.70 12.77 17.76
N ASP A 272 -4.04 12.86 18.91
CA ASP A 272 -2.61 13.16 18.99
C ASP A 272 -1.74 12.01 18.47
N LEU A 273 -2.17 10.77 18.69
CA LEU A 273 -1.51 9.59 18.15
C LEU A 273 -1.63 9.58 16.62
N VAL A 274 -2.85 9.76 16.11
CA VAL A 274 -3.09 9.81 14.66
C VAL A 274 -2.37 10.99 14.01
N TYR A 275 -2.42 12.18 14.61
CA TYR A 275 -1.64 13.33 14.14
C TYR A 275 -0.14 12.98 14.03
N THR A 276 0.41 12.37 15.09
CA THR A 276 1.84 11.98 15.11
C THR A 276 2.15 10.93 14.06
N ALA A 277 1.30 9.94 13.90
CA ALA A 277 1.45 8.89 12.89
C ALA A 277 1.45 9.47 11.45
N VAL A 278 0.49 10.34 11.14
CA VAL A 278 0.40 11.01 9.83
C VAL A 278 1.61 11.90 9.61
N ARG A 279 2.00 12.70 10.60
CA ARG A 279 3.16 13.60 10.54
C ARG A 279 4.46 12.85 10.25
N VAL A 280 4.67 11.70 10.88
CA VAL A 280 5.90 10.91 10.72
C VAL A 280 5.96 10.28 9.34
N VAL A 281 4.85 9.67 8.88
CA VAL A 281 4.80 9.01 7.58
C VAL A 281 4.89 10.02 6.43
N MET A 282 4.10 11.09 6.49
CA MET A 282 4.05 12.12 5.44
C MET A 282 5.27 13.06 5.49
N GLY A 283 5.96 13.14 6.61
CA GLY A 283 7.13 13.98 6.82
C GLY A 283 8.45 13.34 6.38
N ASP A 284 8.49 12.03 6.17
CA ASP A 284 9.69 11.31 5.73
C ASP A 284 9.41 10.42 4.48
N PRO A 285 9.24 11.04 3.30
CA PRO A 285 9.03 10.28 2.05
C PRO A 285 10.21 9.37 1.70
N GLN A 286 11.41 9.68 2.15
CA GLN A 286 12.59 8.86 1.89
C GLN A 286 12.53 7.54 2.67
N ALA A 287 12.16 7.58 3.93
CA ALA A 287 11.96 6.37 4.73
C ALA A 287 10.81 5.51 4.17
N MET A 288 9.74 6.14 3.68
CA MET A 288 8.62 5.41 3.05
C MET A 288 9.03 4.67 1.77
N ARG A 289 10.02 5.17 1.01
CA ARG A 289 10.52 4.45 -0.19
C ARG A 289 11.11 3.07 0.11
N GLN A 290 11.44 2.77 1.37
CA GLN A 290 11.83 1.41 1.78
C GLN A 290 10.69 0.38 1.57
N ALA A 291 9.45 0.83 1.49
CA ALA A 291 8.30 0.00 1.15
C ALA A 291 8.18 -0.31 -0.36
N GLY A 292 9.13 0.15 -1.16
CA GLY A 292 9.17 -0.04 -2.61
C GLY A 292 8.75 1.18 -3.42
N PRO A 293 8.87 1.12 -4.75
CA PRO A 293 8.58 2.23 -5.66
C PRO A 293 7.20 2.88 -5.49
N PRO A 294 6.10 2.12 -5.24
CA PRO A 294 4.77 2.72 -5.05
C PRO A 294 4.72 3.74 -3.93
N ALA A 295 5.49 3.56 -2.86
CA ALA A 295 5.50 4.46 -1.72
C ALA A 295 6.00 5.89 -2.04
N SER A 296 6.57 6.12 -3.23
CA SER A 296 6.90 7.48 -3.71
C SER A 296 5.68 8.37 -3.91
N GLU A 297 4.49 7.77 -4.04
CA GLU A 297 3.21 8.47 -4.16
C GLU A 297 2.57 8.84 -2.81
N THR A 298 3.18 8.45 -1.69
CA THR A 298 2.76 8.83 -0.34
C THR A 298 3.16 10.30 -0.09
N VAL A 299 2.46 11.22 -0.72
CA VAL A 299 2.75 12.66 -0.70
C VAL A 299 1.48 13.48 -0.49
N ILE A 300 1.63 14.67 0.08
CA ILE A 300 0.50 15.53 0.47
C ILE A 300 -0.38 15.94 -0.72
N ALA A 301 0.18 16.06 -1.91
CA ALA A 301 -0.56 16.39 -3.12
C ALA A 301 -1.67 15.36 -3.44
N ASN A 302 -1.46 14.10 -3.07
CA ASN A 302 -2.40 13.01 -3.31
C ASN A 302 -3.55 12.93 -2.28
N VAL A 303 -3.56 13.76 -1.24
CA VAL A 303 -4.69 13.85 -0.28
C VAL A 303 -5.99 14.17 -1.00
N ARG A 304 -5.94 14.95 -2.07
CA ARG A 304 -7.11 15.31 -2.90
C ARG A 304 -7.65 14.15 -3.75
N ARG A 305 -7.00 13.00 -3.75
CA ARG A 305 -7.52 11.76 -4.38
C ARG A 305 -8.68 11.16 -3.58
N ASP A 306 -8.85 11.57 -2.31
CA ASP A 306 -10.03 11.27 -1.53
C ASP A 306 -11.12 12.31 -1.80
N GLY A 307 -12.28 11.86 -2.20
CA GLY A 307 -13.43 12.70 -2.50
C GLY A 307 -14.68 12.38 -1.67
N PHE A 308 -14.60 11.48 -0.67
CA PHE A 308 -15.79 11.10 0.10
C PHE A 308 -15.52 10.55 1.50
N LEU A 309 -14.35 9.96 1.76
CA LEU A 309 -14.05 9.31 3.03
C LEU A 309 -13.57 10.33 4.06
N PRO A 310 -14.26 10.51 5.20
CA PRO A 310 -13.82 11.45 6.21
C PRO A 310 -12.45 11.10 6.78
N PHE A 311 -11.57 12.09 6.86
CA PHE A 311 -10.31 11.97 7.57
C PHE A 311 -10.51 11.94 9.07
N HIS A 312 -9.69 11.16 9.76
CA HIS A 312 -9.62 11.21 11.20
C HIS A 312 -9.24 12.63 11.66
N PRO A 313 -9.81 13.18 12.78
CA PRO A 313 -9.55 14.55 13.22
C PRO A 313 -8.06 14.86 13.39
N GLY A 314 -7.26 13.92 13.90
CA GLY A 314 -5.80 14.06 13.98
C GLY A 314 -5.12 14.20 12.62
N ALA A 315 -5.59 13.47 11.60
CA ALA A 315 -5.09 13.60 10.23
C ALA A 315 -5.50 14.94 9.62
N ALA A 316 -6.77 15.33 9.76
CA ALA A 316 -7.30 16.60 9.29
C ALA A 316 -6.55 17.80 9.90
N ARG A 317 -6.18 17.72 11.20
CA ARG A 317 -5.34 18.71 11.87
C ARG A 317 -3.99 18.87 11.19
N TYR A 318 -3.30 17.77 10.90
CA TYR A 318 -2.02 17.80 10.20
C TYR A 318 -2.12 18.48 8.83
N TYR A 319 -3.13 18.15 8.04
CA TYR A 319 -3.31 18.74 6.70
C TYR A 319 -3.61 20.23 6.77
N ARG A 320 -4.44 20.66 7.72
CA ARG A 320 -4.75 22.07 7.94
C ARG A 320 -3.49 22.88 8.30
N GLU A 321 -2.62 22.34 9.15
CA GLU A 321 -1.33 22.97 9.50
C GLU A 321 -0.38 23.08 8.30
N ARG A 322 -0.56 22.23 7.29
CA ARG A 322 0.19 22.28 6.02
C ARG A 322 -0.49 23.13 4.95
N GLY A 323 -1.52 23.87 5.32
CA GLY A 323 -2.25 24.78 4.41
C GLY A 323 -3.22 24.05 3.46
N LEU A 324 -3.48 22.75 3.64
CA LEU A 324 -4.46 22.02 2.85
C LEU A 324 -5.85 22.21 3.47
N ARG A 325 -6.77 22.80 2.70
CA ARG A 325 -8.18 22.88 3.09
C ARG A 325 -8.90 21.61 2.61
N LEU A 326 -9.38 20.83 3.55
CA LEU A 326 -10.31 19.72 3.29
C LEU A 326 -11.73 20.28 3.19
N ALA A 327 -12.57 19.64 2.38
CA ALA A 327 -13.99 19.95 2.35
C ALA A 327 -14.62 19.59 3.72
N PRO A 328 -15.65 20.31 4.19
CA PRO A 328 -16.22 20.09 5.52
C PRO A 328 -16.72 18.67 5.77
N ASP A 329 -17.25 18.00 4.75
CA ASP A 329 -17.72 16.62 4.76
C ASP A 329 -16.59 15.58 4.82
N LEU A 330 -15.34 15.99 4.57
CA LEU A 330 -14.15 15.16 4.71
C LEU A 330 -13.45 15.30 6.07
N VAL A 331 -14.04 16.01 7.02
CA VAL A 331 -13.52 16.12 8.39
C VAL A 331 -14.42 15.30 9.30
N GLY A 332 -13.89 14.18 9.83
CA GLY A 332 -14.60 13.24 10.70
C GLY A 332 -14.76 13.72 12.14
#